data_4a07af48e0bba52987a8b88b52752750
#
_entry.id   4a07af48e0bba52987a8b88b52752750
#
_cell.length_a   1.000
_cell.length_b   1.000
_cell.length_c   1.000
_cell.angle_alpha   90.00
_cell.angle_beta   90.00
_cell.angle_gamma   90.00
#
_symmetry.space_group_name_H-M   'P 1'
#
loop_
_entity.id
_entity.type
_entity.pdbx_description
1 polymer ?
#
loop_
_entity_poly.entity_id
_entity_poly.type
_entity_poly.pdbx_seq_one_letter_code
_entity_poly.pdbx_strand_id
1 'polypeptide(L)'
;GISIMKILPKLDTGPVLMKSKIEITKEINYEKLSSQMSKLGSKLILDALDLIKKGDAKFFSQNEKEATYAKKIEKNESRINWNLEAKNIVAQINALYPSPGSWLELNGSRIKIIKAIEINEKGKPGEIINANFTIACSHNAVQILKLKKEGKNEISTVEFLKGNKIEVGTNINVNV
;
A
#
# COMPACT_ATOMS: atom_id res chain seq x y z
N GLY A 1 -5.30 11.61 -6.11
CA GLY A 1 -5.35 13.06 -6.29
C GLY A 1 -5.91 13.80 -5.09
N ILE A 2 -6.06 15.11 -5.22
CA ILE A 2 -6.59 16.02 -4.19
C ILE A 2 -7.78 16.77 -4.78
N SER A 3 -8.81 16.99 -3.95
CA SER A 3 -9.92 17.86 -4.26
C SER A 3 -10.07 18.92 -3.17
N ILE A 4 -10.30 20.18 -3.57
CA ILE A 4 -10.68 21.26 -2.68
C ILE A 4 -12.19 21.45 -2.80
N MET A 5 -12.91 21.30 -1.69
CA MET A 5 -14.38 21.35 -1.67
C MET A 5 -14.89 22.19 -0.50
N LYS A 6 -16.16 22.62 -0.56
CA LYS A 6 -16.85 23.22 0.59
C LYS A 6 -17.15 22.14 1.66
N ILE A 7 -17.04 22.52 2.92
CA ILE A 7 -17.48 21.68 4.02
C ILE A 7 -19.00 21.80 4.17
N LEU A 8 -19.69 20.67 4.20
CA LEU A 8 -21.11 20.55 4.47
C LEU A 8 -21.35 19.63 5.68
N PRO A 9 -22.55 19.63 6.29
CA PRO A 9 -22.86 18.75 7.44
C PRO A 9 -22.68 17.25 7.16
N LYS A 10 -22.96 16.81 5.91
CA LYS A 10 -22.73 15.43 5.47
C LYS A 10 -21.29 15.29 5.01
N LEU A 11 -20.61 14.23 5.48
CA LEU A 11 -19.19 13.97 5.20
C LEU A 11 -18.92 13.89 3.68
N ASP A 12 -17.89 14.61 3.22
CA ASP A 12 -17.32 14.59 1.88
C ASP A 12 -18.29 14.88 0.71
N THR A 13 -19.47 15.48 0.98
CA THR A 13 -20.51 15.73 -0.04
C THR A 13 -20.50 17.16 -0.61
N GLY A 14 -19.62 18.01 -0.14
CA GLY A 14 -19.57 19.41 -0.58
C GLY A 14 -19.19 19.58 -2.04
N PRO A 15 -19.66 20.67 -2.68
CA PRO A 15 -19.29 20.97 -4.06
C PRO A 15 -17.79 21.26 -4.18
N VAL A 16 -17.18 20.76 -5.24
CA VAL A 16 -15.74 20.80 -5.50
C VAL A 16 -15.38 22.05 -6.28
N LEU A 17 -14.38 22.79 -5.82
CA LEU A 17 -13.80 23.94 -6.52
C LEU A 17 -12.71 23.52 -7.50
N MET A 18 -11.77 22.68 -7.01
CA MET A 18 -10.57 22.28 -7.76
C MET A 18 -10.23 20.82 -7.52
N LYS A 19 -9.64 20.17 -8.54
CA LYS A 19 -9.09 18.81 -8.45
C LYS A 19 -7.71 18.76 -9.08
N SER A 20 -6.82 17.98 -8.51
CA SER A 20 -5.55 17.63 -9.13
C SER A 20 -5.26 16.14 -8.98
N LYS A 21 -4.74 15.52 -10.04
CA LYS A 21 -4.47 14.09 -10.11
C LYS A 21 -3.01 13.81 -9.81
N ILE A 22 -2.74 12.65 -9.21
CA ILE A 22 -1.41 12.07 -9.06
C ILE A 22 -1.48 10.66 -9.66
N GLU A 23 -0.51 10.33 -10.49
CA GLU A 23 -0.37 8.98 -11.02
C GLU A 23 0.15 8.04 -9.93
N ILE A 24 -0.51 6.89 -9.78
CA ILE A 24 -0.10 5.84 -8.85
C ILE A 24 0.67 4.79 -9.65
N THR A 25 2.01 4.85 -9.59
CA THR A 25 2.89 3.89 -10.25
C THR A 25 3.02 2.61 -9.40
N LYS A 26 3.50 1.51 -10.02
CA LYS A 26 3.72 0.23 -9.31
C LYS A 26 4.72 0.34 -8.14
N GLU A 27 5.56 1.35 -8.14
CA GLU A 27 6.64 1.52 -7.15
C GLU A 27 6.30 2.49 -6.02
N ILE A 28 5.17 3.21 -6.15
CA ILE A 28 4.76 4.18 -5.14
C ILE A 28 4.17 3.45 -3.92
N ASN A 29 4.61 3.81 -2.72
CA ASN A 29 4.00 3.36 -1.48
C ASN A 29 3.19 4.49 -0.83
N TYR A 30 2.42 4.15 0.21
CA TYR A 30 1.59 5.12 0.93
C TYR A 30 2.38 6.32 1.45
N GLU A 31 3.58 6.12 2.02
CA GLU A 31 4.40 7.20 2.58
C GLU A 31 4.78 8.22 1.49
N LYS A 32 5.27 7.74 0.36
CA LYS A 32 5.62 8.60 -0.79
C LYS A 32 4.41 9.31 -1.37
N LEU A 33 3.31 8.56 -1.56
CA LEU A 33 2.06 9.12 -2.09
C LEU A 33 1.50 10.19 -1.15
N SER A 34 1.46 9.92 0.15
CA SER A 34 1.01 10.88 1.17
C SER A 34 1.84 12.16 1.16
N SER A 35 3.17 12.04 1.07
CA SER A 35 4.07 13.20 0.95
C SER A 35 3.81 14.03 -0.31
N GLN A 36 3.61 13.37 -1.47
CA GLN A 36 3.27 14.05 -2.72
C GLN A 36 1.91 14.74 -2.64
N MET A 37 0.91 14.05 -2.08
CA MET A 37 -0.42 14.60 -1.88
C MET A 37 -0.40 15.82 -0.95
N SER A 38 0.36 15.77 0.14
CA SER A 38 0.52 16.91 1.06
C SER A 38 1.08 18.15 0.36
N LYS A 39 2.15 17.98 -0.42
CA LYS A 39 2.75 19.09 -1.20
C LYS A 39 1.80 19.65 -2.26
N LEU A 40 1.08 18.77 -2.95
CA LEU A 40 0.10 19.18 -3.96
C LEU A 40 -1.09 19.90 -3.31
N GLY A 41 -1.59 19.37 -2.19
CA GLY A 41 -2.71 19.95 -1.45
C GLY A 41 -2.40 21.33 -0.89
N SER A 42 -1.19 21.55 -0.36
CA SER A 42 -0.78 22.87 0.16
C SER A 42 -0.73 23.94 -0.94
N LYS A 43 -0.31 23.58 -2.16
CA LYS A 43 -0.36 24.49 -3.30
C LYS A 43 -1.81 24.74 -3.74
N LEU A 44 -2.59 23.67 -3.90
CA LEU A 44 -3.94 23.74 -4.42
C LEU A 44 -4.88 24.56 -3.53
N ILE A 45 -4.69 24.50 -2.19
CA ILE A 45 -5.50 25.30 -1.26
C ILE A 45 -5.20 26.81 -1.37
N LEU A 46 -3.95 27.19 -1.62
CA LEU A 46 -3.59 28.59 -1.84
C LEU A 46 -4.23 29.13 -3.12
N ASP A 47 -4.12 28.37 -4.22
CA ASP A 47 -4.75 28.72 -5.49
C ASP A 47 -6.28 28.84 -5.33
N ALA A 48 -6.91 27.95 -4.56
CA ALA A 48 -8.35 27.98 -4.28
C ALA A 48 -8.75 29.23 -3.46
N LEU A 49 -7.97 29.60 -2.45
CA LEU A 49 -8.22 30.80 -1.64
C LEU A 49 -8.10 32.07 -2.47
N ASP A 50 -7.14 32.15 -3.40
CA ASP A 50 -7.00 33.27 -4.32
C ASP A 50 -8.21 33.42 -5.25
N LEU A 51 -8.75 32.32 -5.78
CA LEU A 51 -9.98 32.33 -6.57
C LEU A 51 -11.18 32.82 -5.75
N ILE A 52 -11.30 32.35 -4.50
CA ILE A 52 -12.38 32.81 -3.61
C ILE A 52 -12.26 34.31 -3.32
N LYS A 53 -11.05 34.78 -3.00
CA LYS A 53 -10.78 36.20 -2.73
C LYS A 53 -11.11 37.12 -3.91
N LYS A 54 -10.85 36.65 -5.15
CA LYS A 54 -11.15 37.38 -6.39
C LYS A 54 -12.62 37.32 -6.80
N GLY A 55 -13.44 36.47 -6.17
CA GLY A 55 -14.83 36.22 -6.59
C GLY A 55 -14.99 35.29 -7.81
N ASP A 56 -13.90 34.68 -8.25
CA ASP A 56 -13.86 33.81 -9.45
C ASP A 56 -14.10 32.31 -9.13
N ALA A 57 -14.36 31.98 -7.89
CA ALA A 57 -14.53 30.60 -7.44
C ALA A 57 -15.82 29.97 -7.99
N LYS A 58 -15.70 28.99 -8.86
CA LYS A 58 -16.82 28.20 -9.41
C LYS A 58 -16.84 26.80 -8.81
N PHE A 59 -17.92 26.46 -8.12
CA PHE A 59 -18.08 25.19 -7.43
C PHE A 59 -18.99 24.25 -8.22
N PHE A 60 -18.61 22.98 -8.32
CA PHE A 60 -19.31 21.94 -9.05
C PHE A 60 -19.84 20.88 -8.08
N SER A 61 -21.13 20.56 -8.16
CA SER A 61 -21.74 19.50 -7.35
C SER A 61 -21.16 18.15 -7.69
N GLN A 62 -21.04 17.28 -6.67
CA GLN A 62 -20.63 15.89 -6.82
C GLN A 62 -21.81 15.01 -7.22
N ASN A 63 -21.54 13.93 -7.96
CA ASN A 63 -22.56 12.93 -8.29
C ASN A 63 -22.62 11.87 -7.18
N GLU A 64 -23.66 11.90 -6.35
CA GLU A 64 -23.84 10.96 -5.25
C GLU A 64 -23.95 9.49 -5.70
N LYS A 65 -24.39 9.23 -6.94
CA LYS A 65 -24.52 7.87 -7.50
C LYS A 65 -23.15 7.23 -7.80
N GLU A 66 -22.11 8.03 -7.90
CA GLU A 66 -20.73 7.58 -8.15
C GLU A 66 -19.91 7.49 -6.85
N ALA A 67 -20.53 7.74 -5.69
CA ALA A 67 -19.83 7.72 -4.40
C ALA A 67 -19.34 6.31 -4.06
N THR A 68 -18.07 6.19 -3.67
CA THR A 68 -17.48 4.98 -3.15
C THR A 68 -16.97 5.22 -1.74
N TYR A 69 -16.95 4.16 -0.92
CA TYR A 69 -16.55 4.28 0.48
C TYR A 69 -15.29 3.47 0.75
N ALA A 70 -14.25 4.12 1.27
CA ALA A 70 -13.03 3.47 1.77
C ALA A 70 -13.16 3.28 3.28
N LYS A 71 -13.35 2.03 3.72
CA LYS A 71 -13.39 1.70 5.15
C LYS A 71 -12.02 1.86 5.80
N LYS A 72 -12.00 2.02 7.13
CA LYS A 72 -10.77 2.00 7.90
C LYS A 72 -10.12 0.61 7.78
N ILE A 73 -8.81 0.59 7.53
CA ILE A 73 -8.04 -0.64 7.44
C ILE A 73 -7.98 -1.31 8.82
N GLU A 74 -8.36 -2.58 8.88
CA GLU A 74 -8.33 -3.39 10.09
C GLU A 74 -6.97 -4.10 10.24
N LYS A 75 -6.62 -4.49 11.49
CA LYS A 75 -5.33 -5.14 11.78
C LYS A 75 -5.17 -6.50 11.09
N ASN A 76 -6.26 -7.24 10.89
CA ASN A 76 -6.27 -8.53 10.21
C ASN A 76 -5.93 -8.41 8.72
N GLU A 77 -6.29 -7.29 8.08
CA GLU A 77 -5.96 -7.02 6.68
C GLU A 77 -4.45 -6.87 6.43
N SER A 78 -3.65 -6.72 7.49
CA SER A 78 -2.19 -6.60 7.39
C SER A 78 -1.46 -7.93 7.20
N ARG A 79 -2.09 -9.07 7.53
CA ARG A 79 -1.52 -10.39 7.26
C ARG A 79 -1.60 -10.69 5.77
N ILE A 80 -0.48 -11.13 5.18
CA ILE A 80 -0.43 -11.45 3.76
C ILE A 80 -1.16 -12.76 3.52
N ASN A 81 -2.12 -12.74 2.57
CA ASN A 81 -2.80 -13.92 2.05
C ASN A 81 -2.16 -14.34 0.72
N TRP A 82 -1.39 -15.39 0.75
CA TRP A 82 -0.65 -15.89 -0.44
C TRP A 82 -1.56 -16.51 -1.51
N ASN A 83 -2.84 -16.75 -1.22
CA ASN A 83 -3.83 -17.19 -2.22
C ASN A 83 -4.29 -16.06 -3.15
N LEU A 84 -3.84 -14.83 -2.94
CA LEU A 84 -4.04 -13.72 -3.86
C LEU A 84 -2.96 -13.72 -4.95
N GLU A 85 -3.19 -12.96 -6.02
CA GLU A 85 -2.18 -12.74 -7.06
C GLU A 85 -1.01 -11.89 -6.54
N ALA A 86 0.19 -12.14 -7.02
CA ALA A 86 1.40 -11.45 -6.59
C ALA A 86 1.29 -9.92 -6.71
N LYS A 87 0.68 -9.41 -7.79
CA LYS A 87 0.46 -7.97 -7.98
C LYS A 87 -0.37 -7.34 -6.87
N ASN A 88 -1.39 -8.06 -6.36
CA ASN A 88 -2.27 -7.58 -5.29
C ASN A 88 -1.54 -7.56 -3.94
N ILE A 89 -0.69 -8.57 -3.70
CA ILE A 89 0.14 -8.63 -2.48
C ILE A 89 1.18 -7.50 -2.48
N VAL A 90 1.85 -7.24 -3.60
CA VAL A 90 2.78 -6.11 -3.74
C VAL A 90 2.06 -4.77 -3.53
N ALA A 91 0.86 -4.62 -4.09
CA ALA A 91 0.02 -3.43 -3.86
C ALA A 91 -0.36 -3.27 -2.38
N GLN A 92 -0.73 -4.36 -1.68
CA GLN A 92 -1.00 -4.35 -0.24
C GLN A 92 0.23 -3.93 0.56
N ILE A 93 1.41 -4.49 0.25
CA ILE A 93 2.67 -4.12 0.92
C ILE A 93 2.93 -2.62 0.76
N ASN A 94 2.80 -2.09 -0.44
CA ASN A 94 3.01 -0.67 -0.72
C ASN A 94 1.96 0.23 -0.04
N ALA A 95 0.69 -0.19 -0.04
CA ALA A 95 -0.42 0.57 0.53
C ALA A 95 -0.36 0.64 2.07
N LEU A 96 0.14 -0.40 2.73
CA LEU A 96 0.19 -0.47 4.19
C LEU A 96 1.51 0.01 4.80
N TYR A 97 2.53 0.29 4.00
CA TYR A 97 3.81 0.83 4.48
C TYR A 97 3.68 2.34 4.81
N PRO A 98 4.22 2.85 5.94
CA PRO A 98 4.97 2.12 6.97
C PRO A 98 4.08 1.49 8.05
N SER A 99 2.83 1.89 8.16
CA SER A 99 1.90 1.44 9.20
C SER A 99 0.49 1.22 8.64
N PRO A 100 -0.17 0.09 9.01
CA PRO A 100 0.27 -0.94 9.95
C PRO A 100 1.40 -1.82 9.42
N GLY A 101 1.60 -1.88 8.10
CA GLY A 101 2.58 -2.69 7.38
C GLY A 101 2.10 -4.13 7.18
N SER A 102 2.36 -4.69 6.00
CA SER A 102 2.04 -6.09 5.69
C SER A 102 3.05 -7.04 6.33
N TRP A 103 2.60 -8.21 6.76
CA TRP A 103 3.46 -9.15 7.45
C TRP A 103 3.13 -10.61 7.10
N LEU A 104 4.12 -11.45 7.27
CA LEU A 104 4.04 -12.91 7.25
C LEU A 104 4.54 -13.49 8.56
N GLU A 105 4.26 -14.77 8.79
CA GLU A 105 4.83 -15.55 9.87
C GLU A 105 5.86 -16.53 9.32
N LEU A 106 7.05 -16.55 9.90
CA LEU A 106 8.12 -17.50 9.58
C LEU A 106 8.73 -18.01 10.87
N ASN A 107 8.72 -19.34 11.06
CA ASN A 107 9.24 -19.99 12.26
C ASN A 107 8.70 -19.40 13.58
N GLY A 108 7.39 -19.17 13.65
CA GLY A 108 6.70 -18.58 14.81
C GLY A 108 7.00 -17.10 15.06
N SER A 109 7.72 -16.44 14.17
CA SER A 109 8.06 -15.02 14.29
C SER A 109 7.35 -14.20 13.22
N ARG A 110 6.79 -13.05 13.63
CA ARG A 110 6.22 -12.08 12.70
C ARG A 110 7.31 -11.30 11.99
N ILE A 111 7.25 -11.29 10.68
CA ILE A 111 8.16 -10.54 9.80
C ILE A 111 7.34 -9.55 8.98
N LYS A 112 7.59 -8.26 9.17
CA LYS A 112 6.98 -7.19 8.38
C LYS A 112 7.72 -7.08 7.05
N ILE A 113 6.97 -7.05 5.95
CA ILE A 113 7.53 -6.86 4.62
C ILE A 113 7.49 -5.38 4.27
N ILE A 114 8.65 -4.84 3.93
CA ILE A 114 8.85 -3.41 3.68
C ILE A 114 8.85 -3.11 2.19
N LYS A 115 9.47 -4.00 1.40
CA LYS A 115 9.53 -3.87 -0.05
C LYS A 115 9.54 -5.25 -0.70
N ALA A 116 8.74 -5.40 -1.73
CA ALA A 116 8.69 -6.61 -2.53
C ALA A 116 8.41 -6.26 -4.00
N ILE A 117 8.66 -7.21 -4.89
CA ILE A 117 8.33 -7.12 -6.31
C ILE A 117 7.61 -8.39 -6.76
N GLU A 118 6.77 -8.24 -7.76
CA GLU A 118 6.20 -9.35 -8.50
C GLU A 118 7.24 -9.90 -9.48
N ILE A 119 7.36 -11.21 -9.54
CA ILE A 119 8.17 -11.93 -10.53
C ILE A 119 7.36 -13.04 -11.19
N ASN A 120 7.70 -13.37 -12.44
CA ASN A 120 7.01 -14.39 -13.21
C ASN A 120 7.57 -15.79 -12.89
N GLU A 121 7.33 -16.25 -11.67
CA GLU A 121 7.62 -17.62 -11.21
C GLU A 121 6.35 -18.28 -10.67
N LYS A 122 6.33 -19.61 -10.63
CA LYS A 122 5.16 -20.39 -10.22
C LYS A 122 5.51 -21.38 -9.13
N GLY A 123 4.55 -21.70 -8.27
CA GLY A 123 4.62 -22.68 -7.20
C GLY A 123 3.27 -22.81 -6.51
N LYS A 124 3.21 -23.56 -5.43
CA LYS A 124 2.00 -23.61 -4.58
C LYS A 124 1.89 -22.33 -3.77
N PRO A 125 0.69 -21.70 -3.68
CA PRO A 125 0.52 -20.48 -2.87
C PRO A 125 1.06 -20.64 -1.45
N GLY A 126 1.93 -19.70 -1.03
CA GLY A 126 2.62 -19.71 0.25
C GLY A 126 3.92 -20.52 0.29
N GLU A 127 4.29 -21.20 -0.77
CA GLU A 127 5.54 -21.96 -0.86
C GLU A 127 6.73 -21.02 -1.13
N ILE A 128 7.82 -21.16 -0.37
CA ILE A 128 9.10 -20.53 -0.65
C ILE A 128 9.76 -21.28 -1.80
N ILE A 129 9.86 -20.68 -2.97
CA ILE A 129 10.25 -21.37 -4.22
C ILE A 129 11.73 -21.24 -4.57
N ASN A 130 12.45 -20.33 -3.95
CA ASN A 130 13.90 -20.17 -4.16
C ASN A 130 14.62 -19.53 -2.98
N ALA A 131 15.96 -19.57 -3.02
CA ALA A 131 16.84 -19.05 -1.97
C ALA A 131 16.84 -17.51 -1.83
N ASN A 132 16.25 -16.77 -2.77
CA ASN A 132 16.15 -15.30 -2.71
C ASN A 132 14.91 -14.81 -1.92
N PHE A 133 14.29 -15.70 -1.15
CA PHE A 133 13.08 -15.46 -0.38
C PHE A 133 11.93 -15.01 -1.28
N THR A 134 11.66 -15.83 -2.28
CA THR A 134 10.55 -15.70 -3.20
C THR A 134 9.43 -16.64 -2.79
N ILE A 135 8.22 -16.15 -2.73
CA ILE A 135 7.04 -16.88 -2.26
C ILE A 135 6.02 -16.92 -3.39
N ALA A 136 5.57 -18.14 -3.73
CA ALA A 136 4.56 -18.34 -4.75
C ALA A 136 3.19 -17.81 -4.30
N CYS A 137 2.42 -17.33 -5.26
CA CYS A 137 1.08 -16.80 -5.09
C CYS A 137 0.09 -17.58 -5.99
N SER A 138 -1.20 -17.22 -5.98
CA SER A 138 -2.16 -17.84 -6.91
C SER A 138 -1.80 -17.60 -8.38
N HIS A 139 -1.19 -16.46 -8.67
CA HIS A 139 -0.60 -16.12 -9.97
C HIS A 139 0.69 -15.38 -9.75
N ASN A 140 1.77 -15.81 -10.41
CA ASN A 140 3.13 -15.30 -10.23
C ASN A 140 3.67 -15.54 -8.80
N ALA A 141 4.75 -14.86 -8.45
CA ALA A 141 5.37 -14.93 -7.13
C ALA A 141 5.82 -13.56 -6.64
N VAL A 142 6.00 -13.44 -5.34
CA VAL A 142 6.49 -12.23 -4.67
C VAL A 142 7.91 -12.46 -4.20
N GLN A 143 8.87 -11.70 -4.72
CA GLN A 143 10.23 -11.64 -4.20
C GLN A 143 10.32 -10.54 -3.15
N ILE A 144 10.72 -10.92 -1.93
CA ILE A 144 10.92 -9.99 -0.83
C ILE A 144 12.30 -9.34 -0.97
N LEU A 145 12.33 -8.00 -0.99
CA LEU A 145 13.56 -7.22 -1.13
C LEU A 145 14.04 -6.61 0.18
N LYS A 146 13.09 -6.21 1.05
CA LYS A 146 13.37 -5.58 2.34
C LYS A 146 12.33 -5.99 3.35
N LEU A 147 12.76 -6.24 4.55
CA LEU A 147 11.91 -6.75 5.64
C LEU A 147 12.36 -6.23 7.01
N LYS A 148 11.54 -6.48 8.02
CA LYS A 148 11.81 -6.09 9.40
C LYS A 148 11.27 -7.14 10.36
N LYS A 149 12.12 -7.68 11.22
CA LYS A 149 11.69 -8.45 12.42
C LYS A 149 11.14 -7.51 13.48
N GLU A 150 10.24 -8.00 14.30
CA GLU A 150 9.71 -7.24 15.43
C GLU A 150 10.85 -6.75 16.35
N GLY A 151 10.79 -5.48 16.77
CA GLY A 151 11.83 -4.86 17.60
C GLY A 151 13.19 -4.62 16.94
N LYS A 152 13.35 -4.90 15.64
CA LYS A 152 14.61 -4.68 14.90
C LYS A 152 14.48 -3.60 13.84
N ASN A 153 15.61 -3.20 13.26
CA ASN A 153 15.64 -2.27 12.12
C ASN A 153 15.24 -2.99 10.81
N GLU A 154 14.90 -2.19 9.82
CA GLU A 154 14.66 -2.66 8.46
C GLU A 154 15.99 -3.09 7.82
N ILE A 155 16.04 -4.27 7.23
CA ILE A 155 17.22 -4.82 6.56
C ILE A 155 16.85 -5.36 5.17
N SER A 156 17.83 -5.47 4.29
CA SER A 156 17.66 -6.15 3.00
C SER A 156 17.44 -7.65 3.21
N THR A 157 16.76 -8.28 2.26
CA THR A 157 16.62 -9.75 2.28
C THR A 157 17.97 -10.45 2.23
N VAL A 158 18.93 -9.94 1.48
CA VAL A 158 20.29 -10.49 1.42
C VAL A 158 20.96 -10.49 2.81
N GLU A 159 20.81 -9.40 3.54
CA GLU A 159 21.36 -9.30 4.89
C GLU A 159 20.61 -10.19 5.88
N PHE A 160 19.30 -10.29 5.77
CA PHE A 160 18.48 -11.20 6.58
C PHE A 160 18.91 -12.65 6.40
N LEU A 161 19.18 -13.09 5.18
CA LEU A 161 19.54 -14.47 4.83
C LEU A 161 20.92 -14.89 5.36
N LYS A 162 21.84 -13.97 5.66
CA LYS A 162 23.13 -14.30 6.29
C LYS A 162 22.97 -14.92 7.68
N GLY A 163 21.93 -14.52 8.42
CA GLY A 163 21.68 -15.01 9.78
C GLY A 163 20.41 -15.86 9.93
N ASN A 164 19.67 -16.10 8.84
CA ASN A 164 18.40 -16.83 8.89
C ASN A 164 18.31 -17.76 7.68
N LYS A 165 18.43 -19.05 7.95
CA LYS A 165 18.23 -20.07 6.91
C LYS A 165 16.74 -20.17 6.58
N ILE A 166 16.38 -20.03 5.33
CA ILE A 166 15.06 -20.36 4.79
C ILE A 166 15.18 -21.66 4.00
N GLU A 167 14.19 -22.53 4.14
CA GLU A 167 14.15 -23.78 3.43
C GLU A 167 13.22 -23.66 2.23
N VAL A 168 13.77 -23.87 1.03
CA VAL A 168 12.97 -23.94 -0.22
C VAL A 168 12.01 -25.13 -0.11
N GLY A 169 10.78 -24.95 -0.54
CA GLY A 169 9.69 -25.91 -0.39
C GLY A 169 8.87 -25.73 0.90
N THR A 170 9.34 -24.89 1.86
CA THR A 170 8.54 -24.58 3.04
C THR A 170 7.29 -23.80 2.65
N ASN A 171 6.12 -24.24 3.13
CA ASN A 171 4.87 -23.52 2.94
C ASN A 171 4.55 -22.69 4.19
N ILE A 172 4.48 -21.37 4.07
CA ILE A 172 4.19 -20.43 5.14
C ILE A 172 2.69 -20.09 5.28
N ASN A 173 1.84 -20.74 4.48
CA ASN A 173 0.37 -20.59 4.54
C ASN A 173 -0.27 -21.54 5.60
N VAL A 174 0.52 -22.36 6.27
CA VAL A 174 0.09 -23.54 7.04
C VAL A 174 -0.62 -23.20 8.36
N ASN A 175 -0.91 -21.94 8.68
CA ASN A 175 -1.63 -21.58 9.91
C ASN A 175 -2.67 -20.47 9.66
N VAL A 176 -3.62 -20.76 8.77
CA VAL A 176 -4.83 -19.91 8.63
C VAL A 176 -6.04 -20.71 9.06
#